data_227361386783e055c52680ddef484ff1
#
_entry.id   227361386783e055c52680ddef484ff1
#
_cell.length_a   1.000
_cell.length_b   1.000
_cell.length_c   1.000
_cell.angle_alpha   90.00
_cell.angle_beta   90.00
_cell.angle_gamma   90.00
#
_symmetry.space_group_name_H-M   'P 1'
#
loop_
_entity.id
_entity.type
_entity.pdbx_description
1 polymer ?
#
loop_
_entity_poly.entity_id
_entity_poly.type
_entity_poly.pdbx_seq_one_letter_code
_entity_poly.pdbx_strand_id
1 'polypeptide(L)'
;GIDIEQAPAVYARAAELANLRIVGVDCHIGSQLTSLPPFLDALERLLALIDQLATQGIRIQHLDLGGGLGVQYRDEQPPLAGDYIAAVRERLKGRALALVFEPGRSIVANAGVLLTRVEYLKHTAHKDFAIVDAAMNDLIRPALYQAWMDVTPVQPRDGQARQYDLVGPICETGDFLAKGRELVLAEGDLLAVRSAGAYGFVMSSNYNTRGRAAEVLVDGEQAFEVRRRETLAELYAGESLLPQ
;
A
#
# COMPACT_ATOMS: atom_id res chain seq x y z
N GLY A 1 -11.12 7.90 14.77
CA GLY A 1 -10.43 9.01 15.45
C GLY A 1 -11.43 9.96 16.12
N ILE A 2 -10.89 10.92 16.82
CA ILE A 2 -11.64 11.97 17.52
C ILE A 2 -11.38 13.27 16.78
N ASP A 3 -12.43 14.06 16.56
CA ASP A 3 -12.27 15.41 16.00
C ASP A 3 -11.36 16.25 16.91
N ILE A 4 -10.44 16.99 16.31
CA ILE A 4 -9.44 17.76 17.07
C ILE A 4 -10.10 18.80 17.98
N GLU A 5 -11.24 19.37 17.59
CA GLU A 5 -11.97 20.34 18.42
C GLU A 5 -12.60 19.69 19.65
N GLN A 6 -12.93 18.39 19.58
CA GLN A 6 -13.48 17.62 20.69
C GLN A 6 -12.39 16.98 21.57
N ALA A 7 -11.17 16.87 21.04
CA ALA A 7 -10.08 16.18 21.73
C ALA A 7 -9.83 16.69 23.17
N PRO A 8 -9.78 18.01 23.45
CA PRO A 8 -9.56 18.48 24.82
C PRO A 8 -10.58 17.96 25.84
N ALA A 9 -11.87 17.92 25.46
CA ALA A 9 -12.93 17.42 26.33
C ALA A 9 -12.81 15.91 26.57
N VAL A 10 -12.44 15.13 25.52
CA VAL A 10 -12.24 13.70 25.63
C VAL A 10 -11.02 13.37 26.49
N TYR A 11 -9.92 14.12 26.37
CA TYR A 11 -8.74 13.96 27.22
C TYR A 11 -9.07 14.31 28.69
N ALA A 12 -9.81 15.38 28.95
CA ALA A 12 -10.26 15.74 30.29
C ALA A 12 -11.08 14.61 30.91
N ARG A 13 -12.04 14.05 30.15
CA ARG A 13 -12.83 12.90 30.61
C ARG A 13 -11.95 11.66 30.83
N ALA A 14 -10.99 11.37 29.98
CA ALA A 14 -10.07 10.24 30.15
C ALA A 14 -9.23 10.40 31.44
N ALA A 15 -8.84 11.63 31.80
CA ALA A 15 -8.07 11.90 33.00
C ALA A 15 -8.85 11.63 34.30
N GLU A 16 -10.18 11.65 34.26
CA GLU A 16 -11.05 11.31 35.41
C GLU A 16 -11.19 9.79 35.63
N LEU A 17 -10.81 8.96 34.65
CA LEU A 17 -11.01 7.52 34.68
C LEU A 17 -9.82 6.80 35.28
N ALA A 18 -10.02 6.18 36.44
CA ALA A 18 -8.96 5.57 37.25
C ALA A 18 -8.17 4.46 36.55
N ASN A 19 -8.76 3.80 35.57
CA ASN A 19 -8.13 2.70 34.84
C ASN A 19 -7.49 3.12 33.49
N LEU A 20 -7.42 4.43 33.21
CA LEU A 20 -6.79 4.98 32.02
C LEU A 20 -5.53 5.77 32.40
N ARG A 21 -4.51 5.63 31.59
CA ARG A 21 -3.30 6.44 31.65
C ARG A 21 -3.12 7.10 30.28
N ILE A 22 -3.22 8.41 30.25
CA ILE A 22 -2.95 9.21 29.06
C ILE A 22 -1.44 9.27 28.87
N VAL A 23 -0.95 8.84 27.71
CA VAL A 23 0.49 8.81 27.40
C VAL A 23 0.84 9.54 26.10
N GLY A 24 -0.08 9.65 25.16
CA GLY A 24 0.24 10.16 23.83
C GLY A 24 -0.95 10.71 23.06
N VAL A 25 -0.64 11.26 21.92
CA VAL A 25 -1.59 11.62 20.88
C VAL A 25 -1.11 11.04 19.55
N ASP A 26 -2.05 10.55 18.76
CA ASP A 26 -1.83 9.98 17.45
C ASP A 26 -2.68 10.69 16.40
N CYS A 27 -2.14 10.79 15.17
CA CYS A 27 -2.91 11.13 13.99
C CYS A 27 -2.41 10.40 12.75
N HIS A 28 -3.35 10.02 11.89
CA HIS A 28 -3.05 9.51 10.55
C HIS A 28 -3.87 10.33 9.54
N ILE A 29 -3.20 11.20 8.77
CA ILE A 29 -3.86 12.20 7.93
C ILE A 29 -4.18 11.74 6.52
N GLY A 30 -3.75 10.55 6.15
CA GLY A 30 -4.00 9.97 4.83
C GLY A 30 -2.90 9.07 4.34
N SER A 31 -3.01 8.63 3.10
CA SER A 31 -2.08 7.70 2.45
C SER A 31 -1.63 8.24 1.11
N GLN A 32 -0.42 7.89 0.67
CA GLN A 32 0.19 8.36 -0.58
C GLN A 32 0.32 9.90 -0.62
N LEU A 33 0.80 10.50 0.44
CA LEU A 33 1.10 11.92 0.52
C LEU A 33 2.46 12.19 -0.12
N THR A 34 2.49 13.05 -1.11
CA THR A 34 3.66 13.32 -1.96
C THR A 34 4.29 14.69 -1.70
N SER A 35 3.88 15.37 -0.62
CA SER A 35 4.45 16.65 -0.21
C SER A 35 4.51 16.79 1.30
N LEU A 36 5.44 17.62 1.82
CA LEU A 36 5.64 17.85 3.25
C LEU A 36 4.57 18.71 3.93
N PRO A 37 4.02 19.77 3.31
CA PRO A 37 3.15 20.70 4.01
C PRO A 37 2.00 20.04 4.78
N PRO A 38 1.24 19.08 4.25
CA PRO A 38 0.15 18.44 5.00
C PRO A 38 0.60 17.78 6.30
N PHE A 39 1.78 17.16 6.31
CA PHE A 39 2.35 16.55 7.52
C PHE A 39 2.71 17.60 8.57
N LEU A 40 3.30 18.71 8.11
CA LEU A 40 3.72 19.80 9.01
C LEU A 40 2.52 20.55 9.57
N ASP A 41 1.49 20.79 8.77
CA ASP A 41 0.23 21.38 9.23
C ASP A 41 -0.46 20.52 10.29
N ALA A 42 -0.49 19.19 10.09
CA ALA A 42 -1.02 18.26 11.09
C ALA A 42 -0.18 18.28 12.37
N LEU A 43 1.15 18.28 12.25
CA LEU A 43 2.06 18.39 13.40
C LEU A 43 1.79 19.66 14.19
N GLU A 44 1.69 20.82 13.56
CA GLU A 44 1.45 22.10 14.25
C GLU A 44 0.11 22.10 15.01
N ARG A 45 -0.93 21.51 14.44
CA ARG A 45 -2.23 21.34 15.13
C ARG A 45 -2.12 20.43 16.36
N LEU A 46 -1.37 19.33 16.24
CA LEU A 46 -1.15 18.43 17.38
C LEU A 46 -0.30 19.10 18.47
N LEU A 47 0.70 19.88 18.09
CA LEU A 47 1.50 20.64 19.08
C LEU A 47 0.65 21.68 19.83
N ALA A 48 -0.24 22.36 19.14
CA ALA A 48 -1.20 23.28 19.76
C ALA A 48 -2.14 22.54 20.75
N LEU A 49 -2.63 21.36 20.37
CA LEU A 49 -3.43 20.50 21.25
C LEU A 49 -2.62 20.08 22.49
N ILE A 50 -1.38 19.63 22.30
CA ILE A 50 -0.49 19.24 23.40
C ILE A 50 -0.27 20.38 24.39
N ASP A 51 -0.04 21.59 23.87
CA ASP A 51 0.13 22.79 24.71
C ASP A 51 -1.16 23.13 25.49
N GLN A 52 -2.33 23.01 24.83
CA GLN A 52 -3.62 23.18 25.50
C GLN A 52 -3.84 22.13 26.61
N LEU A 53 -3.55 20.86 26.34
CA LEU A 53 -3.68 19.78 27.34
C LEU A 53 -2.74 19.99 28.53
N ALA A 54 -1.54 20.50 28.29
CA ALA A 54 -0.59 20.82 29.35
C ALA A 54 -1.14 21.89 30.33
N THR A 55 -1.94 22.86 29.85
CA THR A 55 -2.59 23.86 30.74
C THR A 55 -3.64 23.21 31.65
N GLN A 56 -4.16 22.04 31.29
CA GLN A 56 -5.10 21.25 32.07
C GLN A 56 -4.40 20.21 32.95
N GLY A 57 -3.08 20.20 33.01
CA GLY A 57 -2.29 19.25 33.78
C GLY A 57 -2.09 17.90 33.10
N ILE A 58 -2.54 17.75 31.87
CA ILE A 58 -2.40 16.51 31.08
C ILE A 58 -1.10 16.57 30.29
N ARG A 59 -0.14 15.69 30.63
CA ARG A 59 1.19 15.65 30.00
C ARG A 59 1.27 14.55 28.97
N ILE A 60 1.47 14.94 27.72
CA ILE A 60 1.72 14.04 26.58
C ILE A 60 3.21 13.71 26.55
N GLN A 61 3.53 12.43 26.40
CA GLN A 61 4.90 11.89 26.33
C GLN A 61 5.24 11.38 24.93
N HIS A 62 4.24 10.87 24.18
CA HIS A 62 4.40 10.28 22.86
C HIS A 62 3.59 11.08 21.85
N LEU A 63 4.19 11.34 20.72
CA LEU A 63 3.54 11.93 19.55
C LEU A 63 3.70 10.95 18.38
N ASP A 64 2.59 10.34 17.98
CA ASP A 64 2.53 9.51 16.78
C ASP A 64 2.02 10.34 15.61
N LEU A 65 2.79 10.36 14.54
CA LEU A 65 2.46 11.08 13.30
C LEU A 65 1.88 10.15 12.23
N GLY A 66 1.62 8.88 12.60
CA GLY A 66 1.07 7.88 11.73
C GLY A 66 2.00 7.52 10.56
N GLY A 67 1.40 7.05 9.51
CA GLY A 67 2.08 6.76 8.26
C GLY A 67 1.77 7.81 7.18
N GLY A 68 1.57 7.32 5.96
CA GLY A 68 1.06 8.14 4.85
C GLY A 68 2.12 8.63 3.88
N LEU A 69 3.42 8.55 4.21
CA LEU A 69 4.48 8.93 3.28
C LEU A 69 4.36 8.12 1.98
N GLY A 70 4.23 8.84 0.86
CA GLY A 70 4.03 8.27 -0.45
C GLY A 70 5.30 7.68 -1.06
N VAL A 71 5.10 6.97 -2.17
CA VAL A 71 6.17 6.46 -3.03
C VAL A 71 5.89 6.87 -4.47
N GLN A 72 6.90 6.78 -5.30
CA GLN A 72 6.75 6.94 -6.74
C GLN A 72 6.13 5.68 -7.35
N TYR A 73 4.98 5.84 -7.99
CA TYR A 73 4.36 4.83 -8.86
C TYR A 73 4.56 5.15 -10.33
N ARG A 74 4.54 6.41 -10.69
CA ARG A 74 4.68 6.89 -12.07
C ARG A 74 5.64 8.07 -12.14
N ASP A 75 5.18 9.27 -11.86
CA ASP A 75 5.89 10.55 -11.99
C ASP A 75 5.85 11.39 -10.71
N GLU A 76 5.28 10.83 -9.64
CA GLU A 76 5.26 11.48 -8.34
C GLU A 76 6.70 11.64 -7.79
N GLN A 77 6.92 12.72 -7.05
CA GLN A 77 8.18 13.00 -6.37
C GLN A 77 7.94 13.17 -4.86
N PRO A 78 7.68 12.06 -4.15
CA PRO A 78 7.46 12.14 -2.72
C PRO A 78 8.73 12.59 -2.00
N PRO A 79 8.60 13.29 -0.86
CA PRO A 79 9.77 13.66 -0.07
C PRO A 79 10.51 12.42 0.42
N LEU A 80 11.83 12.52 0.53
CA LEU A 80 12.62 11.46 1.16
C LEU A 80 12.28 11.37 2.66
N ALA A 81 12.36 10.18 3.21
CA ALA A 81 12.12 9.96 4.63
C ALA A 81 13.02 10.84 5.52
N GLY A 82 14.29 11.02 5.12
CA GLY A 82 15.24 11.90 5.80
C GLY A 82 14.78 13.36 5.86
N ASP A 83 14.26 13.89 4.75
CA ASP A 83 13.77 15.27 4.66
C ASP A 83 12.52 15.47 5.54
N TYR A 84 11.61 14.48 5.52
CA TYR A 84 10.42 14.48 6.37
C TYR A 84 10.83 14.51 7.87
N ILE A 85 11.69 13.60 8.29
CA ILE A 85 12.16 13.53 9.67
C ILE A 85 12.92 14.81 10.07
N ALA A 86 13.75 15.38 9.20
CA ALA A 86 14.46 16.63 9.46
C ALA A 86 13.46 17.79 9.68
N ALA A 87 12.44 17.90 8.85
CA ALA A 87 11.41 18.92 8.97
C ALA A 87 10.58 18.78 10.27
N VAL A 88 10.23 17.54 10.66
CA VAL A 88 9.54 17.25 11.93
C VAL A 88 10.43 17.63 13.13
N ARG A 89 11.70 17.21 13.13
CA ARG A 89 12.64 17.52 14.22
C ARG A 89 12.84 19.02 14.41
N GLU A 90 12.84 19.78 13.34
CA GLU A 90 12.96 21.24 13.42
C GLU A 90 11.79 21.86 14.21
N ARG A 91 10.55 21.40 13.97
CA ARG A 91 9.34 21.85 14.68
C ARG A 91 9.32 21.44 16.16
N LEU A 92 10.03 20.37 16.48
CA LEU A 92 10.06 19.81 17.85
C LEU A 92 11.21 20.31 18.72
N LYS A 93 12.02 21.25 18.22
CA LYS A 93 13.12 21.81 19.01
C LYS A 93 12.65 22.30 20.38
N GLY A 94 13.33 21.82 21.42
CA GLY A 94 13.01 22.18 22.82
C GLY A 94 11.86 21.41 23.45
N ARG A 95 11.23 20.46 22.75
CA ARG A 95 10.16 19.58 23.25
C ARG A 95 10.70 18.18 23.55
N ALA A 96 10.36 17.67 24.73
CA ALA A 96 10.71 16.30 25.15
C ALA A 96 9.56 15.34 24.84
N LEU A 97 9.38 15.00 23.56
CA LEU A 97 8.37 14.05 23.08
C LEU A 97 9.06 12.85 22.41
N ALA A 98 8.61 11.65 22.75
CA ALA A 98 8.97 10.45 21.98
C ALA A 98 8.15 10.43 20.69
N LEU A 99 8.83 10.32 19.55
CA LEU A 99 8.18 10.25 18.24
C LEU A 99 7.91 8.82 17.84
N VAL A 100 6.72 8.59 17.33
CA VAL A 100 6.30 7.34 16.69
C VAL A 100 5.89 7.64 15.25
N PHE A 101 6.17 6.70 14.34
CA PHE A 101 5.78 6.74 12.94
C PHE A 101 5.31 5.35 12.53
N GLU A 102 4.36 5.30 11.60
CA GLU A 102 3.76 4.06 11.10
C GLU A 102 4.02 3.86 9.59
N PRO A 103 5.27 3.89 9.10
CA PRO A 103 5.56 3.79 7.69
C PRO A 103 5.30 2.35 7.20
N GLY A 104 4.36 2.18 6.30
CA GLY A 104 4.11 0.91 5.61
C GLY A 104 4.56 0.99 4.15
N ARG A 105 3.80 1.76 3.36
CA ARG A 105 4.02 1.93 1.94
C ARG A 105 5.46 2.34 1.59
N SER A 106 5.97 3.34 2.25
CA SER A 106 7.31 3.88 1.97
C SER A 106 8.46 2.89 2.23
N ILE A 107 8.23 1.84 3.04
CA ILE A 107 9.22 0.80 3.29
C ILE A 107 9.19 -0.26 2.18
N VAL A 108 8.02 -0.78 1.82
CA VAL A 108 7.96 -2.03 1.04
C VAL A 108 7.36 -1.89 -0.36
N ALA A 109 6.66 -0.80 -0.69
CA ALA A 109 5.95 -0.71 -1.98
C ALA A 109 6.90 -0.94 -3.17
N ASN A 110 7.98 -0.16 -3.26
CA ASN A 110 8.92 -0.23 -4.38
C ASN A 110 9.92 -1.39 -4.26
N ALA A 111 9.94 -2.09 -3.12
CA ALA A 111 10.77 -3.27 -2.92
C ALA A 111 10.13 -4.55 -3.49
N GLY A 112 8.85 -4.52 -3.87
CA GLY A 112 8.14 -5.70 -4.37
C GLY A 112 7.61 -5.54 -5.78
N VAL A 113 7.59 -6.64 -6.52
CA VAL A 113 6.99 -6.77 -7.84
C VAL A 113 6.03 -7.97 -7.86
N LEU A 114 4.99 -7.89 -8.67
CA LEU A 114 4.19 -9.06 -9.03
C LEU A 114 4.66 -9.53 -10.41
N LEU A 115 5.12 -10.78 -10.48
CA LEU A 115 5.46 -11.41 -11.75
C LEU A 115 4.22 -12.06 -12.34
N THR A 116 4.02 -11.87 -13.64
CA THR A 116 2.92 -12.48 -14.39
C THR A 116 3.36 -12.86 -15.79
N ARG A 117 2.73 -13.86 -16.37
CA ARG A 117 3.01 -14.36 -17.71
C ARG A 117 1.92 -13.90 -18.68
N VAL A 118 2.31 -13.50 -19.87
CA VAL A 118 1.39 -13.29 -20.99
C VAL A 118 0.96 -14.66 -21.53
N GLU A 119 -0.30 -15.00 -21.35
CA GLU A 119 -0.88 -16.25 -21.87
C GLU A 119 -1.33 -16.09 -23.31
N TYR A 120 -2.02 -14.98 -23.63
CA TYR A 120 -2.52 -14.70 -24.96
C TYR A 120 -2.45 -13.21 -25.29
N LEU A 121 -2.27 -12.91 -26.59
CA LEU A 121 -2.42 -11.56 -27.13
C LEU A 121 -3.67 -11.51 -27.99
N LYS A 122 -4.59 -10.59 -27.68
CA LYS A 122 -5.81 -10.37 -28.45
C LYS A 122 -5.79 -8.98 -29.08
N HIS A 123 -5.73 -8.95 -30.41
CA HIS A 123 -5.79 -7.72 -31.19
C HIS A 123 -7.18 -7.51 -31.75
N THR A 124 -7.73 -6.31 -31.57
CA THR A 124 -9.04 -5.93 -32.13
C THR A 124 -8.91 -4.63 -32.91
N ALA A 125 -9.96 -4.24 -33.63
CA ALA A 125 -9.97 -2.98 -34.36
C ALA A 125 -9.91 -1.72 -33.45
N HIS A 126 -10.23 -1.87 -32.16
CA HIS A 126 -10.35 -0.73 -31.25
C HIS A 126 -9.36 -0.77 -30.09
N LYS A 127 -8.90 -1.96 -29.68
CA LYS A 127 -8.09 -2.15 -28.49
C LYS A 127 -7.34 -3.47 -28.53
N ASP A 128 -6.11 -3.46 -28.03
CA ASP A 128 -5.32 -4.66 -27.85
C ASP A 128 -5.28 -5.07 -26.37
N PHE A 129 -5.32 -6.37 -26.13
CA PHE A 129 -5.29 -6.95 -24.80
C PHE A 129 -4.10 -7.91 -24.67
N ALA A 130 -3.40 -7.82 -23.56
CA ALA A 130 -2.50 -8.85 -23.07
C ALA A 130 -3.22 -9.58 -21.92
N ILE A 131 -3.61 -10.82 -22.18
CA ILE A 131 -4.26 -11.69 -21.20
C ILE A 131 -3.15 -12.37 -20.42
N VAL A 132 -3.13 -12.17 -19.10
CA VAL A 132 -2.06 -12.65 -18.21
C VAL A 132 -2.61 -13.64 -17.18
N ASP A 133 -1.72 -14.42 -16.54
CA ASP A 133 -2.09 -15.41 -15.51
C ASP A 133 -2.37 -14.79 -14.13
N ALA A 134 -1.89 -13.59 -13.84
CA ALA A 134 -2.30 -12.84 -12.67
C ALA A 134 -3.65 -12.13 -12.89
N ALA A 135 -4.34 -11.79 -11.80
CA ALA A 135 -5.66 -11.19 -11.83
C ALA A 135 -5.87 -10.17 -10.71
N MET A 136 -7.06 -9.54 -10.70
CA MET A 136 -7.44 -8.62 -9.64
C MET A 136 -7.43 -9.23 -8.24
N ASN A 137 -7.58 -10.55 -8.12
CA ASN A 137 -7.47 -11.24 -6.84
C ASN A 137 -6.03 -11.26 -6.30
N ASP A 138 -5.02 -11.18 -7.16
CA ASP A 138 -3.60 -11.11 -6.78
C ASP A 138 -3.17 -9.66 -6.47
N LEU A 139 -3.67 -8.69 -7.26
CA LEU A 139 -3.38 -7.27 -7.13
C LEU A 139 -4.63 -6.43 -7.39
N ILE A 140 -5.40 -6.15 -6.34
CA ILE A 140 -6.70 -5.47 -6.43
C ILE A 140 -6.60 -3.96 -6.69
N ARG A 141 -5.45 -3.32 -6.41
CA ARG A 141 -5.32 -1.87 -6.44
C ARG A 141 -5.70 -1.19 -7.76
N PRO A 142 -5.34 -1.71 -8.95
CA PRO A 142 -5.79 -1.13 -10.21
C PRO A 142 -7.32 -1.14 -10.36
N ALA A 143 -7.97 -2.24 -10.01
CA ALA A 143 -9.42 -2.38 -10.09
C ALA A 143 -10.15 -1.52 -9.05
N LEU A 144 -9.69 -1.53 -7.80
CA LEU A 144 -10.38 -0.88 -6.67
C LEU A 144 -10.16 0.64 -6.65
N TYR A 145 -8.95 1.10 -6.94
CA TYR A 145 -8.56 2.51 -6.79
C TYR A 145 -8.20 3.17 -8.12
N GLN A 146 -8.29 2.46 -9.24
CA GLN A 146 -7.73 2.90 -10.53
C GLN A 146 -6.24 3.26 -10.41
N ALA A 147 -5.54 2.58 -9.48
CA ALA A 147 -4.16 2.86 -9.17
C ALA A 147 -3.26 2.56 -10.38
N TRP A 148 -2.39 3.50 -10.70
CA TRP A 148 -1.34 3.25 -11.66
C TRP A 148 -0.33 2.27 -11.06
N MET A 149 -0.03 1.21 -11.83
CA MET A 149 1.07 0.31 -11.58
C MET A 149 1.91 0.26 -12.85
N ASP A 150 3.22 0.47 -12.72
CA ASP A 150 4.12 0.35 -13.85
C ASP A 150 4.29 -1.11 -14.21
N VAL A 151 4.41 -1.39 -15.52
CA VAL A 151 4.55 -2.75 -16.04
C VAL A 151 5.70 -2.77 -17.02
N THR A 152 6.67 -3.64 -16.73
CA THR A 152 7.85 -3.80 -17.57
C THR A 152 8.05 -5.26 -17.95
N PRO A 153 8.43 -5.56 -19.20
CA PRO A 153 8.89 -6.91 -19.57
C PRO A 153 10.15 -7.27 -18.76
N VAL A 154 10.18 -8.49 -18.23
CA VAL A 154 11.38 -9.02 -17.54
C VAL A 154 12.54 -9.16 -18.52
N GLN A 155 12.25 -9.55 -19.74
CA GLN A 155 13.19 -9.58 -20.85
C GLN A 155 12.66 -8.69 -21.98
N PRO A 156 13.18 -7.48 -22.14
CA PRO A 156 12.81 -6.62 -23.26
C PRO A 156 13.11 -7.28 -24.60
N ARG A 157 12.28 -7.01 -25.58
CA ARG A 157 12.46 -7.48 -26.96
C ARG A 157 12.37 -6.32 -27.94
N ASP A 158 13.01 -6.47 -29.08
CA ASP A 158 12.87 -5.55 -30.20
C ASP A 158 11.55 -5.80 -30.92
N GLY A 159 10.98 -4.73 -31.47
CA GLY A 159 9.76 -4.81 -32.27
C GLY A 159 8.93 -3.52 -32.21
N GLN A 160 7.79 -3.58 -32.86
CA GLN A 160 6.83 -2.48 -32.82
C GLN A 160 6.01 -2.55 -31.55
N ALA A 161 6.08 -1.51 -30.72
CA ALA A 161 5.25 -1.38 -29.54
C ALA A 161 3.77 -1.22 -29.92
N ARG A 162 2.90 -1.78 -29.08
CA ARG A 162 1.46 -1.61 -29.15
C ARG A 162 0.91 -1.20 -27.79
N GLN A 163 -0.25 -0.57 -27.79
CA GLN A 163 -0.91 -0.17 -26.56
C GLN A 163 -1.83 -1.28 -26.05
N TYR A 164 -1.46 -1.90 -24.93
CA TYR A 164 -2.20 -3.01 -24.33
C TYR A 164 -2.94 -2.60 -23.05
N ASP A 165 -4.15 -3.17 -22.88
CA ASP A 165 -4.70 -3.37 -21.54
C ASP A 165 -4.28 -4.76 -21.04
N LEU A 166 -3.70 -4.83 -19.85
CA LEU A 166 -3.36 -6.09 -19.19
C LEU A 166 -4.57 -6.55 -18.38
N VAL A 167 -5.10 -7.71 -18.74
CA VAL A 167 -6.31 -8.27 -18.15
C VAL A 167 -6.07 -9.70 -17.66
N GLY A 168 -6.70 -10.05 -16.54
CA GLY A 168 -6.60 -11.37 -15.95
C GLY A 168 -7.68 -12.33 -16.49
N PRO A 169 -7.73 -13.57 -15.94
CA PRO A 169 -8.67 -14.61 -16.34
C PRO A 169 -10.00 -14.59 -15.56
N ILE A 170 -10.22 -13.63 -14.67
CA ILE A 170 -11.44 -13.56 -13.87
C ILE A 170 -12.61 -13.04 -14.74
N CYS A 171 -13.77 -13.67 -14.61
CA CYS A 171 -15.00 -13.27 -15.29
C CYS A 171 -15.62 -12.02 -14.62
N GLU A 172 -14.89 -10.90 -14.67
CA GLU A 172 -15.22 -9.63 -14.06
C GLU A 172 -14.71 -8.48 -14.93
N THR A 173 -15.56 -7.51 -15.23
CA THR A 173 -15.16 -6.33 -16.03
C THR A 173 -14.01 -5.54 -15.38
N GLY A 174 -13.91 -5.59 -14.06
CA GLY A 174 -12.85 -4.97 -13.29
C GLY A 174 -11.52 -5.73 -13.29
N ASP A 175 -11.41 -6.89 -13.92
CA ASP A 175 -10.20 -7.69 -13.92
C ASP A 175 -9.14 -7.16 -14.88
N PHE A 176 -8.50 -6.07 -14.48
CA PHE A 176 -7.35 -5.51 -15.17
C PHE A 176 -6.25 -5.15 -14.16
N LEU A 177 -5.00 -5.34 -14.59
CA LEU A 177 -3.81 -4.93 -13.82
C LEU A 177 -3.24 -3.60 -14.32
N ALA A 178 -3.45 -3.28 -15.60
CA ALA A 178 -3.01 -2.02 -16.19
C ALA A 178 -3.83 -1.72 -17.46
N LYS A 179 -3.94 -0.45 -17.82
CA LYS A 179 -4.61 0.00 -19.04
C LYS A 179 -3.70 0.91 -19.86
N GLY A 180 -3.70 0.70 -21.17
CA GLY A 180 -3.00 1.58 -22.11
C GLY A 180 -1.49 1.57 -21.94
N ARG A 181 -0.86 0.39 -21.76
CA ARG A 181 0.60 0.26 -21.66
C ARG A 181 1.21 0.06 -23.05
N GLU A 182 2.18 0.89 -23.39
CA GLU A 182 2.94 0.77 -24.63
C GLU A 182 4.05 -0.26 -24.45
N LEU A 183 3.90 -1.45 -25.03
CA LEU A 183 4.77 -2.61 -24.83
C LEU A 183 5.02 -3.36 -26.15
N VAL A 184 6.19 -4.00 -26.22
CA VAL A 184 6.47 -5.02 -27.25
C VAL A 184 6.36 -6.39 -26.59
N LEU A 185 5.34 -7.16 -26.93
CA LEU A 185 5.00 -8.42 -26.27
C LEU A 185 4.85 -9.58 -27.24
N ALA A 186 5.15 -10.78 -26.75
CA ALA A 186 4.73 -12.05 -27.31
C ALA A 186 4.11 -12.93 -26.21
N GLU A 187 3.34 -13.93 -26.64
CA GLU A 187 2.82 -14.97 -25.75
C GLU A 187 3.99 -15.70 -25.06
N GLY A 188 3.85 -15.96 -23.76
CA GLY A 188 4.89 -16.55 -22.92
C GLY A 188 5.82 -15.53 -22.25
N ASP A 189 5.79 -14.25 -22.64
CA ASP A 189 6.62 -13.22 -22.00
C ASP A 189 6.27 -13.05 -20.51
N LEU A 190 7.31 -12.85 -19.70
CA LEU A 190 7.14 -12.49 -18.29
C LEU A 190 7.14 -10.97 -18.13
N LEU A 191 6.18 -10.51 -17.35
CA LEU A 191 6.01 -9.11 -16.99
C LEU A 191 6.19 -8.93 -15.48
N ALA A 192 6.82 -7.82 -15.10
CA ALA A 192 6.89 -7.35 -13.73
C ALA A 192 5.93 -6.17 -13.55
N VAL A 193 4.89 -6.36 -12.74
CA VAL A 193 4.06 -5.25 -12.24
C VAL A 193 4.77 -4.67 -11.03
N ARG A 194 5.29 -3.45 -11.16
CA ARG A 194 6.18 -2.83 -10.18
C ARG A 194 5.43 -2.23 -9.00
N SER A 195 6.17 -1.94 -7.92
CA SER A 195 5.65 -1.29 -6.71
C SER A 195 4.49 -2.05 -6.06
N ALA A 196 4.51 -3.39 -6.15
CA ALA A 196 3.48 -4.28 -5.61
C ALA A 196 3.75 -4.73 -4.17
N GLY A 197 4.86 -4.31 -3.54
CA GLY A 197 5.25 -4.76 -2.20
C GLY A 197 4.34 -4.27 -1.08
N ALA A 198 3.64 -3.14 -1.27
CA ALA A 198 2.63 -2.67 -0.33
C ALA A 198 1.23 -2.81 -0.94
N TYR A 199 0.29 -3.36 -0.17
CA TYR A 199 -1.11 -3.53 -0.57
C TYR A 199 -1.29 -4.38 -1.84
N GLY A 200 -0.29 -5.24 -2.17
CA GLY A 200 -0.39 -6.32 -3.13
C GLY A 200 -0.91 -7.57 -2.44
N PHE A 201 -0.01 -8.46 -2.00
CA PHE A 201 -0.39 -9.74 -1.39
C PHE A 201 -1.35 -9.59 -0.20
N VAL A 202 -1.12 -8.61 0.69
CA VAL A 202 -1.95 -8.38 1.89
C VAL A 202 -3.42 -8.06 1.57
N MET A 203 -3.71 -7.55 0.38
CA MET A 203 -5.07 -7.30 -0.12
C MET A 203 -5.54 -8.37 -1.11
N SER A 204 -4.74 -9.40 -1.37
CA SER A 204 -5.14 -10.50 -2.24
C SER A 204 -6.28 -11.32 -1.65
N SER A 205 -7.00 -12.03 -2.49
CA SER A 205 -8.15 -12.83 -2.10
C SER A 205 -8.23 -14.14 -2.90
N ASN A 206 -9.16 -15.00 -2.50
CA ASN A 206 -9.48 -16.22 -3.25
C ASN A 206 -10.68 -16.01 -4.20
N TYR A 207 -10.93 -14.78 -4.62
CA TYR A 207 -12.02 -14.49 -5.56
C TYR A 207 -11.91 -15.38 -6.80
N ASN A 208 -13.05 -15.90 -7.25
CA ASN A 208 -13.16 -16.91 -8.31
C ASN A 208 -12.41 -18.23 -8.03
N THR A 209 -12.28 -18.58 -6.74
CA THR A 209 -11.64 -19.83 -6.29
C THR A 209 -10.19 -19.94 -6.77
N ARG A 210 -9.48 -18.82 -6.83
CA ARG A 210 -8.06 -18.76 -7.16
C ARG A 210 -7.22 -18.78 -5.90
N GLY A 211 -6.19 -19.64 -5.88
CA GLY A 211 -5.18 -19.63 -4.81
C GLY A 211 -4.30 -18.40 -4.87
N ARG A 212 -3.92 -17.86 -3.71
CA ARG A 212 -2.96 -16.76 -3.63
C ARG A 212 -1.61 -17.17 -4.16
N ALA A 213 -0.90 -16.23 -4.77
CA ALA A 213 0.43 -16.43 -5.34
C ALA A 213 1.47 -16.80 -4.25
N ALA A 214 2.55 -17.44 -4.66
CA ALA A 214 3.72 -17.58 -3.79
C ALA A 214 4.38 -16.23 -3.54
N GLU A 215 5.04 -16.09 -2.37
CA GLU A 215 5.93 -14.96 -2.08
C GLU A 215 7.37 -15.43 -2.03
N VAL A 216 8.24 -14.74 -2.76
CA VAL A 216 9.66 -15.02 -2.83
C VAL A 216 10.43 -13.78 -2.39
N LEU A 217 11.27 -13.94 -1.38
CA LEU A 217 12.21 -12.91 -0.93
C LEU A 217 13.54 -13.09 -1.67
N VAL A 218 14.07 -11.99 -2.18
CA VAL A 218 15.39 -11.97 -2.84
C VAL A 218 16.37 -11.19 -1.96
N ASP A 219 17.50 -11.81 -1.65
CA ASP A 219 18.61 -11.19 -0.93
C ASP A 219 19.91 -11.41 -1.73
N GLY A 220 20.40 -10.36 -2.36
CA GLY A 220 21.51 -10.45 -3.31
C GLY A 220 21.18 -11.39 -4.47
N GLU A 221 21.94 -12.46 -4.60
CA GLU A 221 21.76 -13.48 -5.65
C GLU A 221 20.92 -14.69 -5.20
N GLN A 222 20.40 -14.67 -3.97
CA GLN A 222 19.62 -15.76 -3.40
C GLN A 222 18.14 -15.46 -3.43
N ALA A 223 17.33 -16.46 -3.72
CA ALA A 223 15.88 -16.39 -3.71
C ALA A 223 15.30 -17.42 -2.73
N PHE A 224 14.40 -16.98 -1.87
CA PHE A 224 13.80 -17.78 -0.83
C PHE A 224 12.29 -17.76 -0.97
N GLU A 225 11.66 -18.93 -1.14
CA GLU A 225 10.21 -19.03 -1.02
C GLU A 225 9.82 -18.85 0.46
N VAL A 226 9.31 -17.66 0.79
CA VAL A 226 8.89 -17.34 2.16
C VAL A 226 7.41 -17.65 2.40
N ARG A 227 6.66 -17.83 1.31
CA ARG A 227 5.28 -18.31 1.31
C ARG A 227 5.02 -19.14 0.06
N ARG A 228 4.59 -20.38 0.23
CA ARG A 228 4.20 -21.22 -0.90
C ARG A 228 2.87 -20.78 -1.51
N ARG A 229 2.64 -21.11 -2.76
CA ARG A 229 1.34 -20.91 -3.42
C ARG A 229 0.27 -21.75 -2.72
N GLU A 230 -0.92 -21.16 -2.54
CA GLU A 230 -2.08 -21.89 -2.03
C GLU A 230 -2.51 -22.99 -3.01
N THR A 231 -2.89 -24.14 -2.47
CA THR A 231 -3.49 -25.24 -3.21
C THR A 231 -5.00 -25.13 -3.19
N LEU A 232 -5.67 -25.75 -4.18
CA LEU A 232 -7.14 -25.79 -4.21
C LEU A 232 -7.72 -26.42 -2.94
N ALA A 233 -7.09 -27.48 -2.40
CA ALA A 233 -7.56 -28.16 -1.19
C ALA A 233 -7.59 -27.22 0.04
N GLU A 234 -6.70 -26.25 0.10
CA GLU A 234 -6.65 -25.30 1.21
C GLU A 234 -7.81 -24.30 1.17
N LEU A 235 -8.36 -24.01 -0.01
CA LEU A 235 -9.45 -23.05 -0.15
C LEU A 235 -10.73 -23.51 0.54
N TYR A 236 -10.96 -24.83 0.63
CA TYR A 236 -12.14 -25.43 1.27
C TYR A 236 -11.81 -26.29 2.50
N ALA A 237 -10.58 -26.23 2.99
CA ALA A 237 -10.14 -27.03 4.15
C ALA A 237 -10.94 -26.76 5.43
N GLY A 238 -11.58 -25.59 5.54
CA GLY A 238 -12.46 -25.22 6.65
C GLY A 238 -13.92 -25.63 6.49
N GLU A 239 -14.30 -26.21 5.35
CA GLU A 239 -15.67 -26.60 5.06
C GLU A 239 -15.98 -28.00 5.60
N SER A 240 -17.24 -28.28 5.95
CA SER A 240 -17.70 -29.57 6.35
C SER A 240 -19.08 -29.87 5.73
N LEU A 241 -19.31 -31.16 5.47
CA LEU A 241 -20.62 -31.61 4.99
C LEU A 241 -21.67 -31.50 6.10
N LEU A 242 -22.92 -31.30 5.70
CA LEU A 242 -24.04 -31.38 6.65
C LEU A 242 -24.10 -32.78 7.26
N PRO A 243 -24.48 -32.90 8.56
CA PRO A 243 -24.75 -34.20 9.16
C PRO A 243 -25.84 -34.93 8.37
N GLN A 244 -25.62 -36.20 8.09
CA GLN A 244 -26.62 -37.06 7.44
C GLN A 244 -27.68 -37.47 8.45
#